data_2ef3ea056edd7938e0503e3746b9a717
#
_entry.id   2ef3ea056edd7938e0503e3746b9a717
#
_cell.length_a   1.000
_cell.length_b   1.000
_cell.length_c   1.000
_cell.angle_alpha   90.00
_cell.angle_beta   90.00
_cell.angle_gamma   90.00
#
_symmetry.space_group_name_H-M   'P 1'
#
loop_
_entity.id
_entity.type
_entity.pdbx_description
1 polymer ?
#
loop_
_entity_poly.entity_id
_entity_poly.type
_entity_poly.pdbx_seq_one_letter_code
_entity_poly.pdbx_strand_id
1 'polypeptide(L)'
;MKRIRIDRSKCIGCLTCVTACTVSHESCDSRIRVTVDSKLTEAPILCRHCDRPECVYTCQTGAMRKDRESGFVLYDKSRCSSCYMCIMCCPFGVLKSDRLKYLEIMKCDMCTSCAKEDGSNPQCVAKCPMRALTLEEV
;
A
#
# COMPACT_ATOMS: atom_id res chain seq x y z
N MET A 1 12.65 -9.23 6.67
CA MET A 1 11.63 -8.63 5.77
C MET A 1 10.99 -7.42 6.45
N LYS A 2 10.94 -6.30 5.75
CA LYS A 2 10.39 -5.07 6.29
C LYS A 2 8.88 -5.03 6.16
N ARG A 3 8.19 -4.58 7.21
CA ARG A 3 6.73 -4.41 7.22
C ARG A 3 6.36 -3.11 7.90
N ILE A 4 5.29 -2.50 7.45
CA ILE A 4 4.74 -1.31 8.11
C ILE A 4 3.73 -1.77 9.15
N ARG A 5 3.96 -1.38 10.39
CA ARG A 5 3.03 -1.59 11.49
C ARG A 5 2.25 -0.33 11.77
N ILE A 6 0.98 -0.48 12.06
CA ILE A 6 0.07 0.61 12.38
C ILE A 6 -0.38 0.48 13.83
N ASP A 7 -0.10 1.51 14.61
CA ASP A 7 -0.59 1.62 15.99
C ASP A 7 -1.79 2.55 16.01
N ARG A 8 -2.98 1.98 16.05
CA ARG A 8 -4.23 2.75 16.02
C ARG A 8 -4.42 3.64 17.24
N SER A 9 -3.79 3.30 18.37
CA SER A 9 -3.88 4.11 19.59
C SER A 9 -3.17 5.45 19.44
N LYS A 10 -2.16 5.55 18.57
CA LYS A 10 -1.41 6.78 18.30
C LYS A 10 -1.96 7.58 17.13
N CYS A 11 -2.76 6.98 16.27
CA CYS A 11 -3.31 7.63 15.09
C CYS A 11 -4.37 8.65 15.48
N ILE A 12 -4.25 9.87 14.95
CA ILE A 12 -5.20 10.97 15.20
C ILE A 12 -6.08 11.28 13.99
N GLY A 13 -5.98 10.50 12.92
CA GLY A 13 -6.80 10.69 11.73
C GLY A 13 -6.44 11.92 10.90
N CYS A 14 -5.21 12.43 10.98
CA CYS A 14 -4.79 13.65 10.29
C CYS A 14 -4.61 13.51 8.79
N LEU A 15 -4.61 12.29 8.25
CA LEU A 15 -4.47 11.96 6.83
C LEU A 15 -3.12 12.38 6.20
N THR A 16 -2.12 12.71 6.99
CA THR A 16 -0.79 13.07 6.49
C THR A 16 -0.14 11.93 5.71
N CYS A 17 -0.30 10.70 6.17
CA CYS A 17 0.18 9.51 5.46
C CYS A 17 -0.47 9.34 4.08
N VAL A 18 -1.77 9.60 3.97
CA VAL A 18 -2.52 9.55 2.71
C VAL A 18 -1.98 10.60 1.74
N THR A 19 -1.82 11.83 2.19
CA THR A 19 -1.27 12.93 1.40
C THR A 19 0.17 12.64 0.96
N ALA A 20 1.01 12.17 1.87
CA ALA A 20 2.40 11.83 1.57
C ALA A 20 2.49 10.73 0.49
N CYS A 21 1.63 9.73 0.57
CA CYS A 21 1.57 8.66 -0.43
C CYS A 21 1.13 9.19 -1.79
N THR A 22 0.09 10.02 -1.83
CA THR A 22 -0.41 10.65 -3.06
C THR A 22 0.65 11.49 -3.74
N VAL A 23 1.34 12.33 -2.98
CA VAL A 23 2.37 13.25 -3.51
C VAL A 23 3.59 12.47 -3.99
N SER A 24 4.09 11.49 -3.22
CA SER A 24 5.30 10.76 -3.58
C SER A 24 5.10 9.84 -4.78
N HIS A 25 3.89 9.38 -5.04
CA HIS A 25 3.57 8.60 -6.25
C HIS A 25 3.08 9.44 -7.42
N GLU A 26 2.97 10.76 -7.25
CA GLU A 26 2.46 11.68 -8.27
C GLU A 26 1.12 11.22 -8.86
N SER A 27 0.24 10.70 -8.01
CA SER A 27 -1.02 10.12 -8.42
C SER A 27 -2.21 10.95 -7.92
N CYS A 28 -3.38 10.70 -8.49
CA CYS A 28 -4.61 11.39 -8.08
C CYS A 28 -5.21 10.84 -6.79
N ASP A 29 -4.70 9.71 -6.30
CA ASP A 29 -5.22 9.03 -5.12
C ASP A 29 -4.08 8.33 -4.36
N SER A 30 -4.34 7.97 -3.11
CA SER A 30 -3.39 7.30 -2.25
C SER A 30 -3.51 5.79 -2.36
N ARG A 31 -2.41 5.10 -2.15
CA ARG A 31 -2.36 3.63 -1.98
C ARG A 31 -2.72 3.19 -0.56
N ILE A 32 -3.02 4.16 0.30
CA ILE A 32 -3.50 3.95 1.66
C ILE A 32 -5.01 4.16 1.67
N ARG A 33 -5.72 3.28 2.36
CA ARG A 33 -7.15 3.41 2.59
C ARG A 33 -7.40 3.76 4.04
N VAL A 34 -8.30 4.71 4.30
CA VAL A 34 -8.70 5.06 5.66
C VAL A 34 -9.97 4.31 6.00
N THR A 35 -9.97 3.65 7.14
CA THR A 35 -11.15 2.96 7.70
C THR A 35 -11.59 3.61 8.97
N VAL A 36 -12.90 3.55 9.22
CA VAL A 36 -13.52 4.04 10.45
C VAL A 36 -14.11 2.84 11.18
N ASP A 37 -13.75 2.66 12.43
CA ASP A 37 -14.28 1.58 13.25
C ASP A 37 -15.61 1.95 13.91
N SER A 38 -16.19 1.02 14.69
CA SER A 38 -17.47 1.23 15.40
C SER A 38 -17.43 2.36 16.43
N LYS A 39 -16.24 2.77 16.85
CA LYS A 39 -16.02 3.89 17.78
C LYS A 39 -15.76 5.21 17.06
N LEU A 40 -15.96 5.24 15.73
CA LEU A 40 -15.68 6.40 14.88
C LEU A 40 -14.20 6.82 14.88
N THR A 41 -13.30 5.91 15.19
CA THR A 41 -11.85 6.14 15.13
C THR A 41 -11.34 5.87 13.74
N GLU A 42 -10.73 6.88 13.12
CA GLU A 42 -10.11 6.74 11.80
C GLU A 42 -8.74 6.09 11.93
N ALA A 43 -8.44 5.15 11.03
CA ALA A 43 -7.11 4.56 10.96
C ALA A 43 -6.78 4.19 9.52
N PRO A 44 -5.53 4.39 9.09
CA PRO A 44 -5.11 3.97 7.76
C PRO A 44 -4.95 2.45 7.70
N ILE A 45 -5.23 1.88 6.54
CA ILE A 45 -4.83 0.53 6.19
C ILE A 45 -4.09 0.56 4.86
N LEU A 46 -3.11 -0.32 4.72
CA LEU A 46 -2.31 -0.42 3.50
C LEU A 46 -1.94 -1.86 3.23
N CYS A 47 -1.35 -2.12 2.07
CA CYS A 47 -0.94 -3.46 1.69
C CYS A 47 0.01 -4.08 2.73
N ARG A 48 -0.30 -5.28 3.17
CA ARG A 48 0.49 -6.01 4.18
C ARG A 48 1.62 -6.83 3.56
N HIS A 49 1.75 -6.86 2.24
CA HIS A 49 2.74 -7.69 1.56
C HIS A 49 2.72 -9.13 2.11
N CYS A 50 1.55 -9.76 2.04
CA CYS A 50 1.24 -11.03 2.71
C CYS A 50 2.24 -12.12 2.38
N ASP A 51 2.49 -13.02 3.34
CA ASP A 51 3.33 -14.21 3.12
C ASP A 51 2.66 -15.18 2.15
N ARG A 52 1.32 -15.27 2.20
CA ARG A 52 0.51 -16.02 1.25
C ARG A 52 -0.40 -15.06 0.50
N PRO A 53 0.13 -14.40 -0.55
CA PRO A 53 -0.60 -13.32 -1.21
C PRO A 53 -1.64 -13.86 -2.19
N GLU A 54 -2.91 -13.76 -1.85
CA GLU A 54 -4.01 -14.17 -2.72
C GLU A 54 -4.00 -13.42 -4.05
N CYS A 55 -3.62 -12.14 -4.03
CA CYS A 55 -3.52 -11.34 -5.24
C CYS A 55 -2.49 -11.88 -6.24
N VAL A 56 -1.40 -12.47 -5.75
CA VAL A 56 -0.40 -13.12 -6.61
C VAL A 56 -0.96 -14.43 -7.18
N TYR A 57 -1.60 -15.23 -6.34
CA TYR A 57 -2.15 -16.53 -6.76
C TYR A 57 -3.28 -16.38 -7.77
N THR A 58 -4.07 -15.33 -7.65
CA THR A 58 -5.20 -15.06 -8.53
C THR A 58 -4.77 -14.44 -9.87
N CYS A 59 -3.63 -13.74 -9.92
CA CYS A 59 -3.17 -13.06 -11.11
C CYS A 59 -2.70 -14.07 -12.18
N GLN A 60 -3.42 -14.13 -13.30
CA GLN A 60 -3.16 -15.09 -14.38
C GLN A 60 -2.00 -14.65 -15.28
N THR A 61 -1.68 -13.37 -15.33
CA THR A 61 -0.67 -12.82 -16.23
C THR A 61 0.70 -12.64 -15.58
N GLY A 62 0.81 -12.90 -14.28
CA GLY A 62 2.05 -12.69 -13.52
C GLY A 62 2.36 -11.23 -13.25
N ALA A 63 1.38 -10.32 -13.38
CA ALA A 63 1.56 -8.91 -13.07
C ALA A 63 1.78 -8.67 -11.58
N MET A 64 1.11 -9.45 -10.72
CA MET A 64 1.37 -9.47 -9.29
C MET A 64 2.38 -10.56 -8.97
N ARG A 65 3.46 -10.20 -8.31
CA ARG A 65 4.53 -11.15 -7.96
C ARG A 65 5.07 -10.85 -6.57
N LYS A 66 5.50 -11.90 -5.91
CA LYS A 66 6.19 -11.76 -4.62
C LYS A 66 7.70 -11.82 -4.86
N ASP A 67 8.37 -10.76 -4.46
CA ASP A 67 9.83 -10.71 -4.45
C ASP A 67 10.33 -11.49 -3.23
N ARG A 68 11.19 -12.47 -3.47
CA ARG A 68 11.72 -13.34 -2.42
C ARG A 68 12.79 -12.67 -1.56
N GLU A 69 13.51 -11.71 -2.12
CA GLU A 69 14.57 -11.02 -1.39
C GLU A 69 14.01 -9.99 -0.40
N SER A 70 13.15 -9.10 -0.88
CA SER A 70 12.55 -8.07 -0.04
C SER A 70 11.31 -8.56 0.73
N GLY A 71 10.68 -9.64 0.25
CA GLY A 71 9.41 -10.11 0.75
C GLY A 71 8.22 -9.24 0.37
N PHE A 72 8.41 -8.28 -0.52
CA PHE A 72 7.33 -7.39 -0.97
C PHE A 72 6.53 -8.04 -2.09
N VAL A 73 5.24 -7.73 -2.14
CA VAL A 73 4.39 -8.07 -3.28
C VAL A 73 4.38 -6.86 -4.20
N LEU A 74 4.83 -7.05 -5.42
CA LEU A 74 5.02 -6.00 -6.41
C LEU A 74 4.06 -6.16 -7.58
N TYR A 75 3.73 -5.04 -8.22
CA TYR A 75 2.85 -4.97 -9.36
C TYR A 75 3.60 -4.48 -10.60
N ASP A 76 3.47 -5.24 -11.70
CA ASP A 76 4.03 -4.89 -13.00
C ASP A 76 2.89 -4.58 -13.98
N LYS A 77 2.70 -3.31 -14.29
CA LYS A 77 1.63 -2.86 -15.19
C LYS A 77 1.78 -3.38 -16.62
N SER A 78 2.99 -3.69 -17.06
CA SER A 78 3.23 -4.19 -18.42
C SER A 78 2.63 -5.58 -18.65
N ARG A 79 2.42 -6.35 -17.60
CA ARG A 79 1.84 -7.69 -17.64
C ARG A 79 0.36 -7.74 -17.26
N CYS A 80 -0.18 -6.64 -16.79
CA CYS A 80 -1.55 -6.58 -16.28
C CYS A 80 -2.58 -6.63 -17.42
N SER A 81 -3.56 -7.52 -17.30
CA SER A 81 -4.69 -7.62 -18.23
C SER A 81 -5.91 -6.81 -17.78
N SER A 82 -5.82 -6.11 -16.66
CA SER A 82 -6.89 -5.27 -16.10
C SER A 82 -8.16 -6.05 -15.76
N CYS A 83 -8.02 -7.29 -15.31
CA CYS A 83 -9.17 -8.14 -14.94
C CYS A 83 -9.72 -7.83 -13.55
N TYR A 84 -8.99 -7.09 -12.70
CA TYR A 84 -9.35 -6.69 -11.33
C TYR A 84 -9.59 -7.84 -10.34
N MET A 85 -9.16 -9.04 -10.66
CA MET A 85 -9.29 -10.19 -9.75
C MET A 85 -8.52 -9.98 -8.46
N CYS A 86 -7.34 -9.33 -8.53
CA CYS A 86 -6.54 -9.00 -7.36
C CYS A 86 -7.27 -8.05 -6.40
N ILE A 87 -8.01 -7.07 -6.93
CA ILE A 87 -8.83 -6.16 -6.12
C ILE A 87 -9.93 -6.94 -5.41
N MET A 88 -10.58 -7.85 -6.12
CA MET A 88 -11.70 -8.63 -5.58
C MET A 88 -11.26 -9.63 -4.52
N CYS A 89 -10.07 -10.21 -4.63
CA CYS A 89 -9.61 -11.25 -3.71
C CYS A 89 -8.86 -10.73 -2.49
N CYS A 90 -8.45 -9.46 -2.47
CA CYS A 90 -7.72 -8.90 -1.33
C CYS A 90 -8.62 -8.84 -0.09
N PRO A 91 -8.32 -9.57 1.00
CA PRO A 91 -9.18 -9.59 2.18
C PRO A 91 -9.16 -8.28 2.96
N PHE A 92 -8.16 -7.41 2.70
CA PHE A 92 -8.03 -6.12 3.38
C PHE A 92 -8.60 -4.96 2.56
N GLY A 93 -8.97 -5.20 1.29
CA GLY A 93 -9.56 -4.19 0.42
C GLY A 93 -8.65 -2.99 0.15
N VAL A 94 -7.34 -3.20 0.09
CA VAL A 94 -6.35 -2.12 -0.08
C VAL A 94 -5.89 -1.92 -1.51
N LEU A 95 -6.32 -2.76 -2.43
CA LEU A 95 -6.04 -2.61 -3.86
C LEU A 95 -7.20 -1.86 -4.51
N LYS A 96 -6.87 -0.93 -5.39
CA LYS A 96 -7.87 -0.16 -6.14
C LYS A 96 -7.34 0.18 -7.53
N SER A 97 -8.25 0.46 -8.46
CA SER A 97 -7.87 0.94 -9.78
C SER A 97 -7.55 2.44 -9.74
N ASP A 98 -6.60 2.85 -10.57
CA ASP A 98 -6.29 4.27 -10.72
C ASP A 98 -7.44 4.97 -11.46
N ARG A 99 -7.93 6.09 -10.93
CA ARG A 99 -9.06 6.84 -11.52
C ARG A 99 -8.74 7.47 -12.87
N LEU A 100 -7.49 7.84 -13.07
CA LEU A 100 -7.04 8.45 -14.34
C LEU A 100 -6.50 7.39 -15.29
N LYS A 101 -5.92 6.34 -14.75
CA LYS A 101 -5.33 5.22 -15.50
C LYS A 101 -6.05 3.93 -15.11
N TYR A 102 -7.35 3.89 -15.33
CA TYR A 102 -8.24 2.82 -14.85
C TYR A 102 -7.83 1.40 -15.27
N LEU A 103 -6.87 1.27 -16.18
CA LEU A 103 -6.27 -0.02 -16.54
C LEU A 103 -5.15 -0.46 -15.60
N GLU A 104 -4.71 0.40 -14.70
CA GLU A 104 -3.64 0.13 -13.75
C GLU A 104 -4.20 -0.09 -12.34
N ILE A 105 -3.51 -0.94 -11.58
CA ILE A 105 -3.86 -1.23 -10.18
C ILE A 105 -2.96 -0.40 -9.27
N MET A 106 -3.57 0.33 -8.36
CA MET A 106 -2.85 1.08 -7.32
C MET A 106 -2.59 0.15 -6.15
N LYS A 107 -1.32 -0.12 -5.91
CA LYS A 107 -0.86 -1.01 -4.84
C LYS A 107 0.39 -0.45 -4.18
N CYS A 108 0.43 -0.51 -2.85
CA CYS A 108 1.61 -0.12 -2.08
C CYS A 108 2.82 -0.99 -2.48
N ASP A 109 3.91 -0.34 -2.84
CA ASP A 109 5.19 -0.97 -3.18
C ASP A 109 6.28 -0.67 -2.15
N MET A 110 5.92 -0.24 -0.95
CA MET A 110 6.84 0.23 0.10
C MET A 110 7.69 1.42 -0.34
N CYS A 111 7.16 2.20 -1.27
CA CYS A 111 7.84 3.36 -1.89
C CYS A 111 9.14 3.01 -2.62
N THR A 112 9.26 1.79 -3.14
CA THR A 112 10.44 1.41 -3.92
C THR A 112 10.56 2.19 -5.22
N SER A 113 9.43 2.61 -5.79
CA SER A 113 9.37 3.42 -7.01
C SER A 113 9.38 4.93 -6.75
N CYS A 114 9.32 5.37 -5.49
CA CYS A 114 9.30 6.79 -5.15
C CYS A 114 10.71 7.35 -5.01
N ALA A 115 10.89 8.62 -5.42
CA ALA A 115 12.08 9.37 -5.04
C ALA A 115 12.02 9.66 -3.53
N LYS A 116 12.97 9.11 -2.79
CA LYS A 116 13.07 9.29 -1.34
C LYS A 116 14.14 10.35 -1.04
N GLU A 117 13.79 11.31 -0.23
CA GLU A 117 14.75 12.36 0.16
C GLU A 117 15.89 11.80 0.99
N ASP A 118 15.62 10.81 1.84
CA ASP A 118 16.59 10.19 2.74
C ASP A 118 16.86 8.69 2.45
N GLY A 119 16.21 8.14 1.44
CA GLY A 119 16.47 6.79 0.91
C GLY A 119 16.04 5.61 1.76
N SER A 120 15.55 5.78 2.97
CA SER A 120 15.43 4.68 3.93
C SER A 120 14.00 4.26 4.26
N ASN A 121 13.04 5.17 4.37
CA ASN A 121 11.70 4.86 4.84
C ASN A 121 10.60 5.19 3.82
N PRO A 122 9.50 4.42 3.78
CA PRO A 122 8.31 4.84 3.06
C PRO A 122 7.83 6.22 3.54
N GLN A 123 7.31 7.04 2.62
CA GLN A 123 6.93 8.40 2.94
C GLN A 123 5.84 8.50 4.00
N CYS A 124 4.89 7.56 4.01
CA CYS A 124 3.85 7.51 5.03
C CYS A 124 4.42 7.32 6.44
N VAL A 125 5.47 6.51 6.57
CA VAL A 125 6.17 6.30 7.85
C VAL A 125 6.96 7.55 8.23
N ALA A 126 7.69 8.12 7.26
CA ALA A 126 8.54 9.28 7.51
C ALA A 126 7.75 10.52 7.90
N LYS A 127 6.55 10.71 7.36
CA LYS A 127 5.74 11.91 7.54
C LYS A 127 4.67 11.81 8.64
N CYS A 128 4.50 10.64 9.27
CA CYS A 128 3.50 10.50 10.33
C CYS A 128 3.90 11.29 11.57
N PRO A 129 3.14 12.34 11.96
CA PRO A 129 3.53 13.20 13.10
C PRO A 129 3.42 12.49 14.45
N MET A 130 2.53 11.51 14.56
CA MET A 130 2.29 10.76 15.80
C MET A 130 3.06 9.45 15.87
N ARG A 131 3.86 9.15 14.84
CA ARG A 131 4.59 7.88 14.72
C ARG A 131 3.69 6.65 14.89
N ALA A 132 2.45 6.77 14.41
CA ALA A 132 1.51 5.65 14.39
C ALA A 132 1.90 4.59 13.36
N LEU A 133 2.61 4.99 12.31
CA LEU A 133 3.16 4.09 11.30
C LEU A 133 4.64 3.91 11.57
N THR A 134 5.06 2.65 11.73
CA THR A 134 6.47 2.30 11.97
C THR A 134 6.91 1.22 11.01
N LEU A 135 8.17 1.25 10.62
CA LEU A 135 8.78 0.23 9.80
C LEU A 135 9.48 -0.78 10.70
N GLU A 136 9.05 -2.02 10.65
CA GLU A 136 9.61 -3.10 11.47
C GLU A 136 10.26 -4.15 10.59
N GLU A 137 11.34 -4.75 11.10
CA GLU A 137 11.96 -5.93 10.52
C GLU A 137 11.29 -7.17 11.12
N VAL A 138 10.80 -8.05 10.25
CA VAL A 138 10.09 -9.27 10.65
C VAL A 138 10.87 -10.50 10.22
#